data_75f6e72c1586c1a8b6d5dbf0e5584261
#
_entry.id   75f6e72c1586c1a8b6d5dbf0e5584261
#
_cell.length_a   1.000
_cell.length_b   1.000
_cell.length_c   1.000
_cell.angle_alpha   90.00
_cell.angle_beta   90.00
_cell.angle_gamma   90.00
#
_symmetry.space_group_name_H-M   'P 1'
#
loop_
_entity.id
_entity.type
_entity.pdbx_description
1 polymer ?
#
loop_
_entity_poly.entity_id
_entity_poly.type
_entity_poly.pdbx_seq_one_letter_code
_entity_poly.pdbx_strand_id
1 'polypeptide(L)'
;MKLISHRGNLTGPNPERENNPDYIWEAIQAGYDVEIDVWWVDGKFKLGHDEPKYHFPFSLIERHYNKLWIHCKNMDALSQLNELDSSGLKVNYFSHESDFGVLTSRGYIWSTNVYKRGILVL
;
A
#
# COMPACT_ATOMS: atom_id res chain seq x y z
N MET A 1 -7.96 -13.01 -11.53
CA MET A 1 -6.87 -12.89 -10.53
C MET A 1 -6.36 -11.45 -10.51
N LYS A 2 -6.21 -10.91 -9.32
CA LYS A 2 -5.68 -9.56 -9.16
C LYS A 2 -4.17 -9.64 -8.94
N LEU A 3 -3.39 -8.93 -9.77
CA LEU A 3 -1.93 -8.89 -9.64
C LEU A 3 -1.53 -7.64 -8.87
N ILE A 4 -0.76 -7.83 -7.81
CA ILE A 4 -0.33 -6.75 -6.92
C ILE A 4 1.19 -6.69 -6.90
N SER A 5 1.71 -5.55 -7.30
CA SER A 5 3.14 -5.26 -7.19
C SER A 5 3.49 -4.95 -5.73
N HIS A 6 4.49 -5.62 -5.19
CA HIS A 6 4.98 -5.38 -3.84
C HIS A 6 5.94 -4.19 -3.87
N ARG A 7 5.49 -3.04 -3.33
CA ARG A 7 6.29 -1.81 -3.24
C ARG A 7 6.77 -1.26 -4.59
N GLY A 8 6.08 -1.62 -5.68
CA GLY A 8 6.46 -1.23 -7.03
C GLY A 8 7.25 -2.27 -7.81
N ASN A 9 7.60 -3.39 -7.17
CA ASN A 9 8.39 -4.44 -7.83
C ASN A 9 7.61 -5.14 -8.94
N LEU A 10 8.23 -5.31 -10.09
CA LEU A 10 7.68 -6.06 -11.22
C LEU A 10 8.49 -7.32 -11.53
N THR A 11 9.78 -7.32 -11.20
CA THR A 11 10.69 -8.42 -11.54
C THR A 11 11.46 -8.96 -10.32
N GLY A 12 10.91 -8.79 -9.14
CA GLY A 12 11.51 -9.26 -7.89
C GLY A 12 11.97 -8.11 -7.00
N PRO A 13 12.49 -8.42 -5.81
CA PRO A 13 12.88 -7.40 -4.83
C PRO A 13 13.92 -6.41 -5.37
N ASN A 14 13.71 -5.15 -5.07
CA ASN A 14 14.64 -4.08 -5.39
C ASN A 14 14.62 -3.04 -4.26
N PRO A 15 15.32 -3.31 -3.15
CA PRO A 15 15.26 -2.44 -1.97
C PRO A 15 15.59 -0.98 -2.22
N GLU A 16 16.40 -0.68 -3.23
CA GLU A 16 16.79 0.70 -3.55
C GLU A 16 15.66 1.52 -4.17
N ARG A 17 14.69 0.85 -4.81
CA ARG A 17 13.59 1.54 -5.48
C ARG A 17 12.24 1.33 -4.80
N GLU A 18 12.12 0.32 -3.95
CA GLU A 18 10.86 0.00 -3.29
C GLU A 18 10.28 1.21 -2.56
N ASN A 19 8.97 1.42 -2.71
CA ASN A 19 8.23 2.55 -2.16
C ASN A 19 8.59 3.93 -2.74
N ASN A 20 9.49 4.01 -3.71
CA ASN A 20 9.74 5.26 -4.42
C ASN A 20 8.50 5.60 -5.27
N PRO A 21 7.97 6.84 -5.21
CA PRO A 21 6.77 7.20 -5.98
C PRO A 21 6.86 6.93 -7.48
N ASP A 22 8.02 7.16 -8.09
CA ASP A 22 8.20 6.88 -9.53
C ASP A 22 8.11 5.39 -9.82
N TYR A 23 8.65 4.57 -8.94
CA TYR A 23 8.63 3.12 -9.06
C TYR A 23 7.19 2.58 -8.93
N ILE A 24 6.43 3.13 -7.98
CA ILE A 24 5.00 2.82 -7.82
C ILE A 24 4.23 3.19 -9.07
N TRP A 25 4.50 4.38 -9.62
CA TRP A 25 3.84 4.85 -10.83
C TRP A 25 4.10 3.94 -12.03
N GLU A 26 5.35 3.47 -12.20
CA GLU A 26 5.69 2.52 -13.25
C GLU A 26 4.84 1.25 -13.16
N ALA A 27 4.64 0.71 -11.96
CA ALA A 27 3.84 -0.49 -11.75
C ALA A 27 2.36 -0.23 -12.08
N ILE A 28 1.82 0.90 -11.67
CA ILE A 28 0.43 1.28 -11.99
C ILE A 28 0.24 1.37 -13.49
N GLN A 29 1.18 2.01 -14.20
CA GLN A 29 1.12 2.14 -15.65
C GLN A 29 1.24 0.81 -16.36
N ALA A 30 1.91 -0.16 -15.76
CA ALA A 30 2.00 -1.51 -16.30
C ALA A 30 0.74 -2.34 -16.07
N GLY A 31 -0.27 -1.78 -15.39
CA GLY A 31 -1.56 -2.43 -15.19
C GLY A 31 -1.71 -3.16 -13.87
N TYR A 32 -0.79 -2.95 -12.92
CA TYR A 32 -0.82 -3.60 -11.62
C TYR A 32 -1.48 -2.73 -10.57
N ASP A 33 -2.09 -3.38 -9.57
CA ASP A 33 -2.30 -2.73 -8.29
C ASP A 33 -0.95 -2.73 -7.57
N VAL A 34 -0.78 -1.88 -6.57
CA VAL A 34 0.49 -1.76 -5.86
C VAL A 34 0.27 -1.75 -4.36
N GLU A 35 1.02 -2.59 -3.64
CA GLU A 35 1.09 -2.51 -2.19
C GLU A 35 2.20 -1.52 -1.83
N ILE A 36 1.91 -0.63 -0.89
CA ILE A 36 2.83 0.43 -0.46
C ILE A 36 2.87 0.51 1.07
N ASP A 37 4.03 0.89 1.61
CA ASP A 37 4.22 1.07 3.04
C ASP A 37 4.10 2.56 3.39
N VAL A 38 3.10 2.90 4.21
CA VAL A 38 2.74 4.29 4.48
C VAL A 38 2.87 4.64 5.96
N TRP A 39 3.47 5.78 6.22
CA TRP A 39 3.62 6.40 7.53
C TRP A 39 2.87 7.71 7.57
N TRP A 40 2.44 8.12 8.77
CA TRP A 40 2.00 9.48 9.03
C TRP A 40 2.96 10.10 10.03
N VAL A 41 3.72 11.10 9.59
CA VAL A 41 4.77 11.74 10.40
C VAL A 41 4.74 13.25 10.13
N ASP A 42 4.72 14.03 11.21
CA ASP A 42 4.73 15.50 11.12
C ASP A 42 3.64 16.07 10.22
N GLY A 43 2.44 15.50 10.31
CA GLY A 43 1.28 15.97 9.53
C GLY A 43 1.30 15.60 8.07
N LYS A 44 2.08 14.60 7.66
CA LYS A 44 2.24 14.21 6.26
C LYS A 44 2.30 12.71 6.09
N PHE A 45 1.78 12.22 4.99
CA PHE A 45 2.01 10.84 4.58
C PHE A 45 3.41 10.70 3.97
N LYS A 46 4.07 9.62 4.33
CA LYS A 46 5.38 9.26 3.77
C LYS A 46 5.44 7.78 3.45
N LEU A 47 6.31 7.41 2.53
CA LEU A 47 6.50 6.03 2.07
C LEU A 47 7.84 5.49 2.52
N GLY A 48 7.87 4.20 2.87
CA GLY A 48 9.10 3.50 3.21
C GLY A 48 8.83 2.27 4.05
N HIS A 49 9.62 1.21 3.86
CA HIS A 49 9.43 -0.03 4.62
C HIS A 49 9.96 0.07 6.04
N ASP A 50 11.23 0.42 6.18
CA ASP A 50 11.89 0.46 7.49
C ASP A 50 11.79 1.84 8.17
N GLU A 51 11.62 2.88 7.37
CA GLU A 51 11.53 4.25 7.87
C GLU A 51 10.73 5.12 6.89
N PRO A 52 10.17 6.25 7.35
CA PRO A 52 9.48 7.19 6.45
C PRO A 52 10.51 7.90 5.58
N LYS A 53 10.62 7.49 4.34
CA LYS A 53 11.70 7.91 3.44
C LYS A 53 11.26 8.89 2.36
N TYR A 54 10.12 8.62 1.70
CA TYR A 54 9.67 9.43 0.57
C TYR A 54 8.42 10.21 0.91
N HIS A 55 8.31 11.41 0.38
CA HIS A 55 7.08 12.19 0.47
C HIS A 55 5.98 11.53 -0.37
N PHE A 56 4.77 11.47 0.19
CA PHE A 56 3.62 10.88 -0.50
C PHE A 56 2.47 11.89 -0.54
N PRO A 57 2.36 12.70 -1.61
CA PRO A 57 1.33 13.73 -1.69
C PRO A 57 -0.07 13.12 -1.68
N PHE A 58 -1.00 13.77 -0.95
CA PHE A 58 -2.39 13.34 -0.88
C PHE A 58 -3.03 13.23 -2.27
N SER A 59 -2.62 14.09 -3.21
CA SER A 59 -3.14 14.05 -4.58
C SER A 59 -2.91 12.70 -5.27
N LEU A 60 -1.84 11.99 -4.93
CA LEU A 60 -1.58 10.66 -5.49
C LEU A 60 -2.53 9.62 -4.90
N ILE A 61 -2.88 9.76 -3.61
CA ILE A 61 -3.86 8.89 -2.98
C ILE A 61 -5.23 9.09 -3.65
N GLU A 62 -5.66 10.34 -3.82
CA GLU A 62 -6.93 10.66 -4.46
C GLU A 62 -7.02 10.11 -5.89
N ARG A 63 -5.93 10.23 -6.63
CA ARG A 63 -5.91 9.82 -8.04
C ARG A 63 -5.89 8.32 -8.22
N HIS A 64 -5.20 7.59 -7.33
CA HIS A 64 -4.91 6.17 -7.50
C HIS A 64 -5.45 5.27 -6.39
N TYR A 65 -6.37 5.75 -5.54
CA TYR A 65 -6.84 5.01 -4.38
C TYR A 65 -7.32 3.59 -4.72
N ASN A 66 -7.92 3.40 -5.89
CA ASN A 66 -8.46 2.11 -6.31
C ASN A 66 -7.37 1.13 -6.80
N LYS A 67 -6.13 1.57 -6.90
CA LYS A 67 -4.99 0.74 -7.27
C LYS A 67 -4.05 0.48 -6.11
N LEU A 68 -4.26 1.12 -4.98
CA LEU A 68 -3.33 1.07 -3.85
C LEU A 68 -3.81 0.11 -2.77
N TRP A 69 -2.87 -0.70 -2.26
CA TRP A 69 -3.03 -1.55 -1.10
C TRP A 69 -2.09 -0.99 -0.05
N ILE A 70 -2.65 -0.29 0.94
CA ILE A 70 -1.85 0.55 1.82
C ILE A 70 -1.58 -0.17 3.14
N HIS A 71 -0.31 -0.55 3.34
CA HIS A 71 0.17 -1.11 4.59
C HIS A 71 0.55 0.04 5.52
N CYS A 72 -0.22 0.22 6.59
CA CYS A 72 0.04 1.26 7.58
C CYS A 72 1.21 0.84 8.46
N LYS A 73 2.25 1.65 8.48
CA LYS A 73 3.47 1.34 9.23
C LYS A 73 3.46 1.89 10.65
N ASN A 74 2.58 2.84 10.94
CA ASN A 74 2.38 3.32 12.31
C ASN A 74 0.90 3.54 12.58
N MET A 75 0.55 3.68 13.85
CA MET A 75 -0.82 3.85 14.29
C MET A 75 -1.44 5.14 13.73
N ASP A 76 -0.64 6.20 13.62
CA ASP A 76 -1.12 7.46 13.08
C ASP A 76 -1.53 7.35 11.61
N ALA A 77 -0.80 6.57 10.81
CA ALA A 77 -1.20 6.30 9.43
C ALA A 77 -2.53 5.57 9.37
N LEU A 78 -2.71 4.56 10.22
CA LEU A 78 -3.97 3.81 10.29
C LEU A 78 -5.13 4.74 10.63
N SER A 79 -4.94 5.62 11.61
CA SER A 79 -5.95 6.60 12.03
C SER A 79 -6.30 7.57 10.91
N GLN A 80 -5.30 8.12 10.22
CA GLN A 80 -5.51 9.07 9.13
C GLN A 80 -6.23 8.43 7.94
N LEU A 81 -5.87 7.21 7.59
CA LEU A 81 -6.55 6.51 6.50
C LEU A 81 -7.98 6.13 6.86
N ASN A 82 -8.23 5.81 8.13
CA ASN A 82 -9.59 5.58 8.60
C ASN A 82 -10.45 6.85 8.49
N GLU A 83 -9.89 8.01 8.77
CA GLU A 83 -10.60 9.28 8.58
C GLU A 83 -10.93 9.54 7.11
N LEU A 84 -9.99 9.27 6.21
CA LEU A 84 -10.24 9.40 4.77
C LEU A 84 -11.36 8.48 4.31
N ASP A 85 -11.34 7.24 4.77
CA ASP A 85 -12.39 6.26 4.44
C ASP A 85 -13.76 6.75 4.94
N SER A 86 -13.82 7.29 6.15
CA SER A 86 -15.03 7.83 6.74
C SER A 86 -15.55 9.06 6.00
N SER A 87 -14.67 9.84 5.39
CA SER A 87 -15.04 11.01 4.61
C SER A 87 -15.48 10.68 3.19
N GLY A 88 -15.42 9.41 2.78
CA GLY A 88 -15.92 8.96 1.48
C GLY A 88 -14.85 8.49 0.50
N LEU A 89 -13.57 8.68 0.80
CA LEU A 89 -12.49 8.16 -0.04
C LEU A 89 -12.19 6.72 0.36
N LYS A 90 -12.70 5.77 -0.39
CA LYS A 90 -12.67 4.33 -0.06
C LYS A 90 -11.31 3.70 -0.38
N VAL A 91 -10.33 4.00 0.47
CA VAL A 91 -8.98 3.43 0.35
C VAL A 91 -8.95 2.00 0.91
N ASN A 92 -8.04 1.18 0.38
CA ASN A 92 -7.81 -0.18 0.85
C ASN A 92 -6.54 -0.16 1.72
N TYR A 93 -6.72 -0.28 3.03
CA TYR A 93 -5.61 -0.18 3.97
C TYR A 93 -5.67 -1.29 5.00
N PHE A 94 -4.54 -1.56 5.63
CA PHE A 94 -4.41 -2.59 6.65
C PHE A 94 -3.14 -2.36 7.48
N SER A 95 -3.07 -3.04 8.64
CA SER A 95 -1.87 -3.10 9.46
C SER A 95 -1.49 -4.59 9.61
N HIS A 96 -0.23 -4.92 9.40
CA HIS A 96 0.23 -6.30 9.44
C HIS A 96 1.69 -6.36 9.91
N GLU A 97 1.99 -7.23 10.87
CA GLU A 97 3.35 -7.44 11.33
C GLU A 97 3.78 -8.89 11.09
N SER A 98 3.35 -9.81 11.94
CA SER A 98 3.83 -11.20 11.93
C SER A 98 2.72 -12.24 11.82
N ASP A 99 1.47 -11.82 11.66
CA ASP A 99 0.36 -12.74 11.55
C ASP A 99 0.36 -13.45 10.19
N PHE A 100 -0.28 -14.64 10.14
CA PHE A 100 -0.40 -15.37 8.88
C PHE A 100 -1.23 -14.60 7.84
N GLY A 101 -2.09 -13.70 8.27
CA GLY A 101 -2.89 -12.88 7.37
C GLY A 101 -3.69 -11.85 8.14
N VAL A 102 -4.23 -10.89 7.42
CA VAL A 102 -5.01 -9.80 8.00
C VAL A 102 -6.12 -9.40 7.04
N LEU A 103 -7.26 -8.99 7.61
CA LEU A 103 -8.39 -8.46 6.84
C LEU A 103 -8.15 -6.99 6.54
N THR A 104 -8.20 -6.60 5.27
CA THR A 104 -8.06 -5.20 4.88
C THR A 104 -9.40 -4.47 5.03
N SER A 105 -9.36 -3.16 5.01
CA SER A 105 -10.55 -2.31 5.13
C SER A 105 -11.55 -2.51 3.99
N ARG A 106 -11.13 -3.08 2.87
CA ARG A 106 -12.03 -3.40 1.73
C ARG A 106 -12.45 -4.86 1.70
N GLY A 107 -12.18 -5.64 2.76
CA GLY A 107 -12.65 -7.01 2.87
C GLY A 107 -11.77 -8.06 2.22
N TYR A 108 -10.54 -7.73 1.87
CA TYR A 108 -9.59 -8.69 1.34
C TYR A 108 -8.76 -9.30 2.47
N ILE A 109 -8.26 -10.51 2.26
CA ILE A 109 -7.31 -11.12 3.17
C ILE A 109 -5.91 -10.94 2.59
N TRP A 110 -5.07 -10.18 3.30
CA TRP A 110 -3.68 -9.98 2.94
C TRP A 110 -2.83 -11.03 3.66
N SER A 111 -1.99 -11.73 2.91
CA SER A 111 -1.12 -12.76 3.46
C SER A 111 0.19 -12.80 2.68
N THR A 112 1.27 -13.19 3.37
CA THR A 112 2.56 -13.41 2.73
C THR A 112 2.61 -14.71 1.94
N ASN A 113 1.60 -15.56 2.12
CA ASN A 113 1.45 -16.79 1.36
C ASN A 113 0.45 -16.59 0.22
N VAL A 114 0.65 -17.31 -0.88
CA VAL A 114 -0.32 -17.31 -1.99
C VAL A 114 -1.65 -17.85 -1.48
N TYR A 115 -2.69 -17.06 -1.63
CA TYR A 115 -4.01 -17.43 -1.16
C TYR A 115 -4.96 -17.70 -2.32
N LYS A 116 -5.89 -18.65 -2.13
CA LYS A 116 -6.76 -19.15 -3.18
C LYS A 116 -7.92 -18.21 -3.57
N ARG A 117 -7.80 -16.92 -3.37
CA ARG A 117 -8.87 -15.98 -3.65
C ARG A 117 -8.58 -15.01 -4.80
N GLY A 118 -7.70 -15.42 -5.70
CA GLY A 118 -7.43 -14.63 -6.89
C GLY A 118 -6.54 -13.42 -6.66
N ILE A 119 -5.75 -13.42 -5.58
CA ILE A 119 -4.77 -12.38 -5.30
C ILE A 119 -3.38 -12.99 -5.37
N LEU A 120 -2.51 -12.36 -6.13
CA LEU A 120 -1.10 -12.71 -6.19
C LEU A 120 -0.28 -11.45 -5.97
N VAL A 121 0.56 -11.48 -4.92
CA VAL A 121 1.49 -10.38 -4.60
C VAL A 121 2.84 -10.71 -5.21
N LEU A 122 3.35 -9.84 -6.02
CA LEU A 122 4.64 -10.00 -6.70
C LEU A 122 5.80 -9.34 -5.88
#